data_af6b7396c733bbedd3f6b75cba0618b1
#
_entry.id   af6b7396c733bbedd3f6b75cba0618b1
#
_cell.length_a   1.000
_cell.length_b   1.000
_cell.length_c   1.000
_cell.angle_alpha   90.00
_cell.angle_beta   90.00
_cell.angle_gamma   90.00
#
_symmetry.space_group_name_H-M   'P 1'
#
loop_
_entity.id
_entity.type
_entity.pdbx_description
1 polymer ?
#
loop_
_entity_poly.entity_id
_entity_poly.type
_entity_poly.pdbx_seq_one_letter_code
_entity_poly.pdbx_strand_id
1 'polypeptide(L)'
;MLKSFNELRKIDVTPYVKKRDGADYLPWATVVDLLHEHGAERVFYTPIYNENGSSLFMSEQTFTDNKGNINRCYEVRIEVTVDDDTFIYSYPLLNGINPVKDNSLNQNVVFKAMARAFVKAIALRYGLGFSLWSKDEIEDSSESEDLSKHSLFAIKERFQQEYTRLIRKGMTTNEIAESLEMTTDEVKLYFSFFDSLDRFEKKMLKL
;
A
#
# COMPACT_ATOMS: atom_id res chain seq x y z
N MET A 1 -13.23 -29.74 -14.04
CA MET A 1 -13.91 -29.11 -12.86
C MET A 1 -12.88 -28.39 -12.03
N LEU A 2 -13.12 -27.12 -11.71
CA LEU A 2 -12.23 -26.29 -10.93
C LEU A 2 -11.97 -26.90 -9.53
N LYS A 3 -10.72 -26.87 -9.08
CA LYS A 3 -10.33 -27.27 -7.73
C LYS A 3 -11.04 -26.43 -6.65
N SER A 4 -11.22 -27.02 -5.49
CA SER A 4 -11.84 -26.35 -4.34
C SER A 4 -10.98 -25.18 -3.80
N PHE A 5 -11.58 -24.29 -3.03
CA PHE A 5 -10.87 -23.18 -2.35
C PHE A 5 -9.65 -23.68 -1.57
N ASN A 6 -9.81 -24.77 -0.80
CA ASN A 6 -8.72 -25.30 0.03
C ASN A 6 -7.57 -25.89 -0.79
N GLU A 7 -7.83 -26.37 -2.00
CA GLU A 7 -6.78 -26.87 -2.90
C GLU A 7 -6.09 -25.70 -3.60
N LEU A 8 -6.84 -24.73 -4.14
CA LEU A 8 -6.30 -23.54 -4.81
C LEU A 8 -5.48 -22.66 -3.86
N ARG A 9 -5.90 -22.55 -2.59
CA ARG A 9 -5.17 -21.80 -1.56
C ARG A 9 -3.78 -22.37 -1.26
N LYS A 10 -3.56 -23.66 -1.50
CA LYS A 10 -2.28 -24.35 -1.25
C LYS A 10 -1.29 -24.20 -2.41
N ILE A 11 -1.72 -23.65 -3.54
CA ILE A 11 -0.85 -23.44 -4.69
C ILE A 11 0.20 -22.39 -4.32
N ASP A 12 1.46 -22.74 -4.51
CA ASP A 12 2.55 -21.79 -4.33
C ASP A 12 2.60 -20.83 -5.52
N VAL A 13 2.17 -19.59 -5.30
CA VAL A 13 2.20 -18.52 -6.30
C VAL A 13 3.49 -17.69 -6.22
N THR A 14 4.37 -17.95 -5.26
CA THR A 14 5.63 -17.21 -5.03
C THR A 14 6.50 -17.08 -6.29
N PRO A 15 6.65 -18.13 -7.14
CA PRO A 15 7.45 -18.01 -8.36
C PRO A 15 6.92 -17.00 -9.38
N TYR A 16 5.64 -16.64 -9.29
CA TYR A 16 4.95 -15.74 -10.23
C TYR A 16 4.79 -14.31 -9.69
N VAL A 17 5.09 -14.11 -8.41
CA VAL A 17 4.98 -12.80 -7.75
C VAL A 17 6.01 -11.83 -8.34
N LYS A 18 5.56 -10.63 -8.65
CA LYS A 18 6.40 -9.51 -9.10
C LYS A 18 6.36 -8.40 -8.07
N LYS A 19 7.48 -7.69 -7.93
CA LYS A 19 7.53 -6.47 -7.12
C LYS A 19 7.27 -5.24 -7.96
N ARG A 20 6.44 -4.34 -7.45
CA ARG A 20 6.18 -3.04 -8.05
C ARG A 20 5.89 -2.02 -6.96
N ASP A 21 6.62 -0.92 -6.97
CA ASP A 21 6.46 0.17 -6.01
C ASP A 21 6.53 -0.31 -4.53
N GLY A 22 7.39 -1.32 -4.27
CA GLY A 22 7.57 -1.91 -2.94
C GLY A 22 6.55 -2.98 -2.55
N ALA A 23 5.46 -3.14 -3.30
CA ALA A 23 4.42 -4.14 -3.03
C ALA A 23 4.56 -5.39 -3.89
N ASP A 24 4.28 -6.54 -3.31
CA ASP A 24 4.18 -7.81 -4.02
C ASP A 24 2.84 -7.87 -4.76
N TYR A 25 2.84 -8.33 -6.01
CA TYR A 25 1.61 -8.51 -6.76
C TYR A 25 1.67 -9.74 -7.66
N LEU A 26 0.53 -10.40 -7.82
CA LEU A 26 0.34 -11.48 -8.76
C LEU A 26 -0.28 -10.90 -10.04
N PRO A 27 0.36 -11.07 -11.24
CA PRO A 27 -0.21 -10.59 -12.49
C PRO A 27 -1.57 -11.24 -12.78
N TRP A 28 -2.54 -10.46 -13.25
CA TRP A 28 -3.88 -10.97 -13.57
C TRP A 28 -3.86 -12.09 -14.63
N ALA A 29 -2.97 -12.00 -15.61
CA ALA A 29 -2.80 -13.04 -16.64
C ALA A 29 -2.37 -14.38 -16.02
N THR A 30 -1.42 -14.34 -15.08
CA THR A 30 -1.00 -15.53 -14.33
C THR A 30 -2.14 -16.14 -13.51
N VAL A 31 -3.03 -15.30 -12.94
CA VAL A 31 -4.21 -15.81 -12.23
C VAL A 31 -5.15 -16.54 -13.19
N VAL A 32 -5.38 -16.03 -14.39
CA VAL A 32 -6.18 -16.68 -15.42
C VAL A 32 -5.54 -18.01 -15.82
N ASP A 33 -4.24 -18.03 -16.13
CA ASP A 33 -3.51 -19.25 -16.52
C ASP A 33 -3.60 -20.31 -15.42
N LEU A 34 -3.32 -19.96 -14.16
CA LEU A 34 -3.38 -20.90 -13.05
C LEU A 34 -4.79 -21.45 -12.80
N LEU A 35 -5.85 -20.64 -12.98
CA LEU A 35 -7.22 -21.14 -12.86
C LEU A 35 -7.54 -22.16 -13.94
N HIS A 36 -7.12 -21.91 -15.19
CA HIS A 36 -7.28 -22.87 -16.30
C HIS A 36 -6.49 -24.16 -16.06
N GLU A 37 -5.22 -24.06 -15.62
CA GLU A 37 -4.41 -25.22 -15.27
C GLU A 37 -5.05 -26.07 -14.16
N HIS A 38 -5.90 -25.45 -13.32
CA HIS A 38 -6.53 -26.10 -12.19
C HIS A 38 -8.02 -26.39 -12.42
N GLY A 39 -8.43 -26.40 -13.66
CA GLY A 39 -9.70 -26.97 -14.12
C GLY A 39 -10.83 -25.99 -14.38
N ALA A 40 -10.58 -24.69 -14.39
CA ALA A 40 -11.56 -23.71 -14.89
C ALA A 40 -11.60 -23.74 -16.44
N GLU A 41 -12.79 -23.71 -17.02
CA GLU A 41 -13.01 -23.64 -18.48
C GLU A 41 -13.19 -22.18 -18.95
N ARG A 42 -13.76 -21.33 -18.09
CA ARG A 42 -14.05 -19.92 -18.40
C ARG A 42 -13.59 -19.03 -17.27
N VAL A 43 -12.71 -18.07 -17.58
CA VAL A 43 -12.21 -17.09 -16.60
C VAL A 43 -12.10 -15.73 -17.27
N PHE A 44 -12.91 -14.77 -16.85
CA PHE A 44 -12.80 -13.39 -17.32
C PHE A 44 -13.47 -12.43 -16.34
N TYR A 45 -13.28 -11.14 -16.57
CA TYR A 45 -14.07 -10.10 -15.91
C TYR A 45 -14.50 -9.04 -16.92
N THR A 46 -15.62 -8.38 -16.62
CA THR A 46 -16.15 -7.24 -17.37
C THR A 46 -16.28 -6.02 -16.44
N PRO A 47 -15.92 -4.83 -16.91
CA PRO A 47 -16.20 -3.62 -16.16
C PRO A 47 -17.70 -3.39 -16.03
N ILE A 48 -18.15 -2.96 -14.86
CA ILE A 48 -19.50 -2.44 -14.69
C ILE A 48 -19.45 -0.94 -14.97
N TYR A 49 -20.43 -0.44 -15.68
CA TYR A 49 -20.54 0.96 -16.04
C TYR A 49 -21.64 1.63 -15.22
N ASN A 50 -21.42 2.86 -14.82
CA ASN A 50 -22.43 3.71 -14.19
C ASN A 50 -23.41 4.28 -15.24
N GLU A 51 -24.40 5.03 -14.81
CA GLU A 51 -25.44 5.65 -15.66
C GLU A 51 -24.87 6.57 -16.75
N ASN A 52 -23.67 7.09 -16.56
CA ASN A 52 -22.97 7.95 -17.52
C ASN A 52 -22.05 7.16 -18.48
N GLY A 53 -22.09 5.83 -18.45
CA GLY A 53 -21.23 4.95 -19.26
C GLY A 53 -19.76 4.93 -18.84
N SER A 54 -19.45 5.38 -17.63
CA SER A 54 -18.11 5.32 -17.06
C SER A 54 -17.94 4.10 -16.17
N SER A 55 -16.79 3.44 -16.25
CA SER A 55 -16.40 2.37 -15.33
C SER A 55 -15.85 2.88 -13.98
N LEU A 56 -15.78 4.20 -13.82
CA LEU A 56 -15.35 4.85 -12.59
C LEU A 56 -16.58 5.25 -11.76
N PHE A 57 -16.63 4.78 -10.54
CA PHE A 57 -17.60 5.18 -9.54
C PHE A 57 -16.94 6.16 -8.56
N MET A 58 -17.71 7.12 -8.10
CA MET A 58 -17.23 8.21 -7.26
C MET A 58 -18.22 8.43 -6.12
N SER A 59 -17.73 8.61 -4.89
CA SER A 59 -18.60 8.94 -3.77
C SER A 59 -19.19 10.34 -3.93
N GLU A 60 -20.45 10.51 -3.54
CA GLU A 60 -21.07 11.84 -3.42
C GLU A 60 -20.43 12.61 -2.26
N GLN A 61 -20.08 11.92 -1.19
CA GLN A 61 -19.44 12.50 -0.02
C GLN A 61 -17.99 12.89 -0.34
N THR A 62 -17.62 14.09 0.10
CA THR A 62 -16.25 14.61 0.02
C THR A 62 -15.55 14.49 1.37
N PHE A 63 -14.22 14.36 1.32
CA PHE A 63 -13.35 14.30 2.49
C PHE A 63 -12.31 15.39 2.41
N THR A 64 -11.98 16.01 3.52
CA THR A 64 -10.96 17.05 3.59
C THR A 64 -9.69 16.47 4.21
N ASP A 65 -8.56 16.60 3.55
CA ASP A 65 -7.27 16.19 4.10
C ASP A 65 -6.73 17.24 5.10
N ASN A 66 -5.65 16.89 5.80
CA ASN A 66 -5.03 17.76 6.81
C ASN A 66 -4.47 19.09 6.23
N LYS A 67 -4.43 19.23 4.90
CA LYS A 67 -4.01 20.44 4.18
C LYS A 67 -5.19 21.28 3.67
N GLY A 68 -6.42 20.84 3.96
CA GLY A 68 -7.64 21.48 3.50
C GLY A 68 -8.05 21.14 2.07
N ASN A 69 -7.39 20.17 1.41
CA ASN A 69 -7.81 19.73 0.08
C ASN A 69 -9.04 18.82 0.18
N ILE A 70 -9.99 19.04 -0.72
CA ILE A 70 -11.19 18.23 -0.83
C ILE A 70 -10.89 17.06 -1.76
N ASN A 71 -11.18 15.85 -1.27
CA ASN A 71 -11.02 14.60 -2.01
C ASN A 71 -12.33 13.82 -2.01
N ARG A 72 -12.45 12.87 -2.94
CA ARG A 72 -13.54 11.90 -3.04
C ARG A 72 -12.98 10.49 -2.99
N CYS A 73 -13.84 9.52 -2.66
CA CYS A 73 -13.50 8.12 -2.84
C CYS A 73 -13.84 7.70 -4.26
N TYR A 74 -12.90 7.02 -4.89
CA TYR A 74 -13.04 6.45 -6.22
C TYR A 74 -12.94 4.94 -6.15
N GLU A 75 -13.82 4.25 -6.86
CA GLU A 75 -13.81 2.78 -6.97
C GLU A 75 -14.09 2.34 -8.40
N VAL A 76 -13.65 1.13 -8.71
CA VAL A 76 -14.10 0.37 -9.87
C VAL A 76 -14.98 -0.77 -9.40
N ARG A 77 -15.93 -1.17 -10.24
CA ARG A 77 -16.74 -2.38 -10.06
C ARG A 77 -16.55 -3.27 -11.27
N ILE A 78 -16.33 -4.54 -11.01
CA ILE A 78 -16.18 -5.55 -12.04
C ILE A 78 -17.13 -6.71 -11.75
N GLU A 79 -17.62 -7.31 -12.80
CA GLU A 79 -18.28 -8.60 -12.76
C GLU A 79 -17.25 -9.66 -13.12
N VAL A 80 -17.03 -10.62 -12.25
CA VAL A 80 -16.06 -11.71 -12.41
C VAL A 80 -16.83 -12.98 -12.71
N THR A 81 -16.43 -13.70 -13.74
CA THR A 81 -16.97 -15.01 -14.10
C THR A 81 -15.88 -16.07 -14.08
N VAL A 82 -16.13 -17.14 -13.36
CA VAL A 82 -15.33 -18.35 -13.37
C VAL A 82 -16.30 -19.54 -13.54
N ASP A 83 -16.24 -20.17 -14.70
CA ASP A 83 -17.18 -21.20 -15.14
C ASP A 83 -18.64 -20.71 -15.07
N ASP A 84 -19.47 -21.31 -14.23
CA ASP A 84 -20.87 -20.92 -14.02
C ASP A 84 -21.07 -19.95 -12.84
N ASP A 85 -20.03 -19.62 -12.11
CA ASP A 85 -20.08 -18.70 -10.97
C ASP A 85 -19.77 -17.27 -11.44
N THR A 86 -20.71 -16.36 -11.22
CA THR A 86 -20.60 -14.94 -11.59
C THR A 86 -20.93 -14.07 -10.39
N PHE A 87 -20.06 -13.11 -10.07
CA PHE A 87 -20.23 -12.20 -8.94
C PHE A 87 -19.61 -10.84 -9.18
N ILE A 88 -20.08 -9.85 -8.43
CA ILE A 88 -19.58 -8.46 -8.51
C ILE A 88 -18.55 -8.23 -7.40
N TYR A 89 -17.48 -7.52 -7.75
CA TYR A 89 -16.45 -7.09 -6.81
C TYR A 89 -16.11 -5.61 -7.02
N SER A 90 -16.06 -4.85 -5.92
CA SER A 90 -15.66 -3.44 -5.92
C SER A 90 -14.25 -3.29 -5.36
N TYR A 91 -13.49 -2.35 -5.90
CA TYR A 91 -12.12 -2.09 -5.46
C TYR A 91 -11.81 -0.59 -5.50
N PRO A 92 -11.20 -0.02 -4.45
CA PRO A 92 -10.82 1.38 -4.42
C PRO A 92 -9.71 1.69 -5.43
N LEU A 93 -9.69 2.91 -5.95
CA LEU A 93 -8.57 3.39 -6.74
C LEU A 93 -7.43 3.80 -5.81
N LEU A 94 -6.28 3.13 -5.98
CA LEU A 94 -5.08 3.38 -5.20
C LEU A 94 -3.91 3.77 -6.11
N ASN A 95 -3.10 4.71 -5.63
CA ASN A 95 -1.78 5.01 -6.17
C ASN A 95 -0.74 4.52 -5.15
N GLY A 96 -0.13 3.36 -5.42
CA GLY A 96 0.56 2.57 -4.41
C GLY A 96 -0.44 2.09 -3.35
N ILE A 97 -0.22 2.43 -2.09
CA ILE A 97 -1.12 2.17 -0.96
C ILE A 97 -2.08 3.34 -0.68
N ASN A 98 -1.85 4.50 -1.27
CA ASN A 98 -2.62 5.71 -0.98
C ASN A 98 -3.85 5.83 -1.88
N PRO A 99 -4.99 6.34 -1.37
CA PRO A 99 -6.15 6.67 -2.18
C PRO A 99 -5.80 7.68 -3.27
N VAL A 100 -6.37 7.48 -4.46
CA VAL A 100 -6.22 8.41 -5.59
C VAL A 100 -6.92 9.72 -5.26
N LYS A 101 -6.24 10.84 -5.55
CA LYS A 101 -6.82 12.19 -5.45
C LYS A 101 -7.36 12.64 -6.81
N ASP A 102 -8.26 13.63 -6.80
CA ASP A 102 -8.90 14.17 -8.00
C ASP A 102 -7.88 14.57 -9.09
N ASN A 103 -6.78 15.20 -8.70
CA ASN A 103 -5.72 15.65 -9.61
C ASN A 103 -4.77 14.56 -10.12
N SER A 104 -4.83 13.36 -9.54
CA SER A 104 -4.02 12.21 -9.94
C SER A 104 -4.82 11.12 -10.66
N LEU A 105 -6.12 11.36 -10.86
CA LEU A 105 -7.02 10.46 -11.56
C LEU A 105 -6.68 10.41 -13.05
N ASN A 106 -6.48 9.21 -13.57
CA ASN A 106 -6.27 8.97 -15.00
C ASN A 106 -6.71 7.57 -15.39
N GLN A 107 -6.88 7.34 -16.69
CA GLN A 107 -7.38 6.07 -17.22
C GLN A 107 -6.51 4.86 -16.86
N ASN A 108 -5.19 5.04 -16.78
CA ASN A 108 -4.27 3.96 -16.43
C ASN A 108 -4.45 3.50 -14.96
N VAL A 109 -4.74 4.43 -14.05
CA VAL A 109 -5.07 4.09 -12.64
C VAL A 109 -6.37 3.29 -12.57
N VAL A 110 -7.39 3.69 -13.32
CA VAL A 110 -8.67 2.96 -13.41
C VAL A 110 -8.45 1.54 -13.93
N PHE A 111 -7.72 1.37 -15.03
CA PHE A 111 -7.40 0.06 -15.59
C PHE A 111 -6.63 -0.84 -14.60
N LYS A 112 -5.62 -0.28 -13.94
CA LYS A 112 -4.85 -1.03 -12.92
C LYS A 112 -5.71 -1.44 -11.73
N ALA A 113 -6.68 -0.60 -11.32
CA ALA A 113 -7.60 -0.93 -10.24
C ALA A 113 -8.50 -2.11 -10.61
N MET A 114 -8.99 -2.20 -11.86
CA MET A 114 -9.77 -3.35 -12.33
C MET A 114 -8.97 -4.65 -12.31
N ALA A 115 -7.72 -4.63 -12.77
CA ALA A 115 -6.84 -5.80 -12.73
C ALA A 115 -6.56 -6.26 -11.29
N ARG A 116 -6.35 -5.33 -10.35
CA ARG A 116 -6.20 -5.63 -8.92
C ARG A 116 -7.49 -6.15 -8.30
N ALA A 117 -8.63 -5.56 -8.67
CA ALA A 117 -9.94 -6.02 -8.24
C ALA A 117 -10.16 -7.49 -8.62
N PHE A 118 -9.85 -7.86 -9.86
CA PHE A 118 -9.96 -9.24 -10.34
C PHE A 118 -9.09 -10.20 -9.52
N VAL A 119 -7.81 -9.90 -9.36
CA VAL A 119 -6.88 -10.77 -8.60
C VAL A 119 -7.35 -10.94 -7.15
N LYS A 120 -7.76 -9.86 -6.48
CA LYS A 120 -8.25 -9.92 -5.10
C LYS A 120 -9.58 -10.66 -4.99
N ALA A 121 -10.47 -10.47 -5.94
CA ALA A 121 -11.76 -11.18 -6.03
C ALA A 121 -11.55 -12.70 -6.13
N ILE A 122 -10.62 -13.14 -7.00
CA ILE A 122 -10.26 -14.56 -7.15
C ILE A 122 -9.64 -15.10 -5.85
N ALA A 123 -8.74 -14.37 -5.23
CA ALA A 123 -8.13 -14.80 -3.97
C ALA A 123 -9.17 -15.00 -2.87
N LEU A 124 -10.14 -14.08 -2.74
CA LEU A 124 -11.20 -14.16 -1.73
C LEU A 124 -12.22 -15.26 -2.01
N ARG A 125 -12.62 -15.43 -3.27
CA ARG A 125 -13.68 -16.37 -3.65
C ARG A 125 -13.18 -17.80 -3.80
N TYR A 126 -12.00 -17.97 -4.40
CA TYR A 126 -11.44 -19.27 -4.77
C TYR A 126 -10.16 -19.66 -4.05
N GLY A 127 -9.53 -18.76 -3.32
CA GLY A 127 -8.34 -19.04 -2.52
C GLY A 127 -7.01 -18.91 -3.26
N LEU A 128 -6.99 -18.80 -4.59
CA LEU A 128 -5.75 -18.72 -5.37
C LEU A 128 -4.99 -17.41 -5.03
N GLY A 129 -3.74 -17.57 -4.55
CA GLY A 129 -2.92 -16.43 -4.12
C GLY A 129 -3.37 -15.76 -2.82
N PHE A 130 -4.27 -16.39 -2.06
CA PHE A 130 -4.79 -15.83 -0.79
C PHE A 130 -3.68 -15.49 0.22
N SER A 131 -2.60 -16.26 0.23
CA SER A 131 -1.45 -16.03 1.12
C SER A 131 -0.74 -14.68 0.91
N LEU A 132 -0.80 -14.09 -0.28
CA LEU A 132 -0.24 -12.76 -0.55
C LEU A 132 -1.03 -11.69 0.21
N TRP A 133 -2.35 -11.75 0.16
CA TRP A 133 -3.23 -10.78 0.82
C TRP A 133 -3.24 -10.93 2.34
N SER A 134 -3.11 -12.16 2.85
CA SER A 134 -3.02 -12.38 4.30
C SER A 134 -1.70 -11.89 4.90
N LYS A 135 -0.63 -11.81 4.12
CA LYS A 135 0.62 -11.16 4.55
C LYS A 135 0.47 -9.64 4.60
N ASP A 136 -0.12 -9.05 3.56
CA ASP A 136 -0.39 -7.61 3.53
C ASP A 136 -1.26 -7.18 4.73
N GLU A 137 -2.29 -7.95 5.08
CA GLU A 137 -3.14 -7.66 6.24
C GLU A 137 -2.42 -7.89 7.59
N ILE A 138 -1.47 -8.81 7.66
CA ILE A 138 -0.62 -9.02 8.85
C ILE A 138 0.44 -7.91 8.94
N GLU A 139 0.97 -7.45 7.82
CA GLU A 139 1.92 -6.32 7.77
C GLU A 139 1.20 -4.99 8.04
N ASP A 140 -0.04 -4.78 7.57
CA ASP A 140 -0.89 -3.66 7.97
C ASP A 140 -1.35 -3.76 9.44
N SER A 141 -1.53 -4.97 9.98
CA SER A 141 -1.79 -5.18 11.41
C SER A 141 -0.51 -5.16 12.25
N SER A 142 0.66 -5.29 11.64
CA SER A 142 1.95 -4.90 12.20
C SER A 142 2.19 -3.38 12.06
N GLU A 143 1.14 -2.56 12.29
CA GLU A 143 1.29 -1.14 12.64
C GLU A 143 2.36 -0.94 13.74
N SER A 144 2.81 -2.02 14.40
CA SER A 144 3.92 -1.98 15.35
C SER A 144 5.29 -1.74 14.71
N GLU A 145 5.58 -2.20 13.47
CA GLU A 145 6.87 -1.93 12.81
C GLU A 145 6.84 -0.62 12.00
N ASP A 146 5.71 -0.28 11.39
CA ASP A 146 5.55 1.01 10.70
C ASP A 146 5.28 2.15 11.70
N LEU A 147 4.61 1.90 12.83
CA LEU A 147 4.59 2.80 13.98
C LEU A 147 6.00 2.99 14.58
N SER A 148 6.88 1.97 14.56
CA SER A 148 8.25 2.16 14.98
C SER A 148 9.06 3.04 14.02
N LYS A 149 8.86 2.90 12.69
CA LYS A 149 9.49 3.75 11.67
C LYS A 149 8.87 5.15 11.64
N HIS A 150 7.55 5.28 11.71
CA HIS A 150 6.87 6.57 11.87
C HIS A 150 7.16 7.21 13.24
N SER A 151 7.25 6.43 14.33
CA SER A 151 7.63 6.96 15.63
C SER A 151 9.10 7.36 15.67
N LEU A 152 10.01 6.60 15.05
CA LEU A 152 11.43 6.97 14.94
C LEU A 152 11.61 8.20 14.04
N PHE A 153 10.89 8.31 12.94
CA PHE A 153 10.93 9.49 12.08
C PHE A 153 10.31 10.72 12.76
N ALA A 154 9.19 10.56 13.45
CA ALA A 154 8.55 11.63 14.22
C ALA A 154 9.39 12.06 15.45
N ILE A 155 10.06 11.10 16.09
CA ILE A 155 11.02 11.37 17.18
C ILE A 155 12.24 12.13 16.62
N LYS A 156 12.76 11.72 15.47
CA LYS A 156 13.84 12.41 14.75
C LYS A 156 13.48 13.87 14.46
N GLU A 157 12.31 14.11 13.82
CA GLU A 157 11.87 15.47 13.51
C GLU A 157 11.69 16.34 14.74
N ARG A 158 11.05 15.81 15.80
CA ARG A 158 10.89 16.54 17.07
C ARG A 158 12.23 16.85 17.73
N PHE A 159 13.14 15.90 17.74
CA PHE A 159 14.46 16.10 18.30
C PHE A 159 15.25 17.16 17.53
N GLN A 160 15.25 17.11 16.20
CA GLN A 160 15.91 18.11 15.35
C GLN A 160 15.28 19.51 15.49
N GLN A 161 13.95 19.59 15.57
CA GLN A 161 13.25 20.86 15.78
C GLN A 161 13.58 21.46 17.15
N GLU A 162 13.53 20.66 18.20
CA GLU A 162 13.80 21.12 19.56
C GLU A 162 15.27 21.51 19.75
N TYR A 163 16.21 20.72 19.24
CA TYR A 163 17.62 21.07 19.26
C TYR A 163 17.92 22.39 18.53
N THR A 164 17.36 22.53 17.31
CA THR A 164 17.51 23.77 16.53
C THR A 164 16.89 24.96 17.26
N ARG A 165 15.79 24.78 17.96
CA ARG A 165 15.15 25.81 18.79
C ARG A 165 16.04 26.23 19.94
N LEU A 166 16.66 25.28 20.63
CA LEU A 166 17.54 25.54 21.78
C LEU A 166 18.85 26.23 21.36
N ILE A 167 19.48 25.80 20.27
CA ILE A 167 20.65 26.47 19.67
C ILE A 167 20.33 27.93 19.28
N ARG A 168 19.14 28.16 18.66
CA ARG A 168 18.70 29.53 18.31
C ARG A 168 18.46 30.41 19.53
N LYS A 169 18.18 29.82 20.70
CA LYS A 169 18.09 30.54 21.99
C LYS A 169 19.47 30.81 22.64
N GLY A 170 20.55 30.40 21.98
CA GLY A 170 21.92 30.63 22.46
C GLY A 170 22.45 29.55 23.41
N MET A 171 21.74 28.42 23.56
CA MET A 171 22.24 27.33 24.40
C MET A 171 23.38 26.58 23.69
N THR A 172 24.37 26.17 24.45
CA THR A 172 25.47 25.32 23.97
C THR A 172 25.06 23.84 23.98
N THR A 173 25.75 22.98 23.24
CA THR A 173 25.50 21.52 23.22
C THR A 173 25.61 20.91 24.64
N ASN A 174 26.49 21.44 25.50
CA ASN A 174 26.65 20.97 26.88
C ASN A 174 25.40 21.28 27.72
N GLU A 175 24.89 22.51 27.65
CA GLU A 175 23.68 22.93 28.37
C GLU A 175 22.42 22.17 27.87
N ILE A 176 22.39 21.83 26.58
CA ILE A 176 21.33 20.99 26.04
C ILE A 176 21.42 19.55 26.56
N ALA A 177 22.64 18.98 26.61
CA ALA A 177 22.88 17.66 27.16
C ALA A 177 22.47 17.58 28.64
N GLU A 178 22.86 18.54 29.46
CA GLU A 178 22.45 18.65 30.87
C GLU A 178 20.91 18.75 31.01
N SER A 179 20.25 19.53 30.15
CA SER A 179 18.79 19.69 30.20
C SER A 179 18.02 18.42 29.80
N LEU A 180 18.65 17.51 29.05
CA LEU A 180 18.10 16.22 28.60
C LEU A 180 18.53 15.06 29.49
N GLU A 181 19.25 15.32 30.60
CA GLU A 181 19.88 14.29 31.46
C GLU A 181 20.79 13.31 30.68
N MET A 182 21.47 13.82 29.65
CA MET A 182 22.34 13.08 28.74
C MET A 182 23.77 13.61 28.82
N THR A 183 24.71 12.78 28.38
CA THR A 183 26.08 13.25 28.16
C THR A 183 26.19 13.95 26.78
N THR A 184 27.15 14.85 26.65
CA THR A 184 27.42 15.54 25.36
C THR A 184 27.76 14.55 24.24
N ASP A 185 28.39 13.43 24.57
CA ASP A 185 28.71 12.39 23.57
C ASP A 185 27.51 11.58 23.15
N GLU A 186 26.55 11.34 24.03
CA GLU A 186 25.26 10.74 23.67
C GLU A 186 24.46 11.65 22.73
N VAL A 187 24.41 12.96 23.02
CA VAL A 187 23.75 13.93 22.12
C VAL A 187 24.41 13.93 20.73
N LYS A 188 25.76 13.93 20.67
CA LYS A 188 26.50 13.85 19.40
C LYS A 188 26.27 12.51 18.67
N LEU A 189 26.19 11.40 19.41
CA LEU A 189 25.93 10.09 18.88
C LEU A 189 24.54 10.03 18.24
N TYR A 190 23.52 10.58 18.89
CA TYR A 190 22.18 10.70 18.33
C TYR A 190 22.18 11.48 17.02
N PHE A 191 22.88 12.60 16.93
CA PHE A 191 23.02 13.37 15.71
C PHE A 191 23.73 12.61 14.59
N SER A 192 24.84 11.93 14.90
CA SER A 192 25.59 11.16 13.89
C SER A 192 24.80 9.95 13.39
N PHE A 193 24.00 9.32 14.25
CA PHE A 193 23.13 8.21 13.85
C PHE A 193 22.02 8.69 12.92
N PHE A 194 21.36 9.80 13.23
CA PHE A 194 20.31 10.36 12.37
C PHE A 194 20.88 10.92 11.06
N ASP A 195 22.05 11.54 11.08
CA ASP A 195 22.73 12.02 9.88
C ASP A 195 23.19 10.86 8.98
N SER A 196 23.60 9.74 9.54
CA SER A 196 23.98 8.54 8.80
C SER A 196 22.77 7.86 8.15
N LEU A 197 21.61 7.82 8.81
CA LEU A 197 20.35 7.33 8.25
C LEU A 197 19.86 8.22 7.10
N ASP A 198 19.89 9.54 7.27
CA ASP A 198 19.47 10.50 6.23
C ASP A 198 20.38 10.42 4.98
N ARG A 199 21.69 10.23 5.16
CA ARG A 199 22.63 9.99 4.06
C ARG A 199 22.41 8.64 3.37
N PHE A 200 22.05 7.61 4.11
CA PHE A 200 21.74 6.29 3.57
C PHE A 200 20.47 6.33 2.75
N GLU A 201 19.38 6.92 3.25
CA GLU A 201 18.13 7.12 2.51
C GLU A 201 18.35 7.91 1.21
N LYS A 202 19.10 9.02 1.28
CA LYS A 202 19.42 9.82 0.08
C LYS A 202 20.28 9.07 -0.94
N LYS A 203 21.09 8.09 -0.55
CA LYS A 203 21.82 7.22 -1.46
C LYS A 203 20.94 6.16 -2.09
N MET A 204 20.02 5.56 -1.30
CA MET A 204 19.09 4.55 -1.80
C MET A 204 18.08 5.13 -2.79
N LEU A 205 17.64 6.38 -2.61
CA LEU A 205 16.73 7.06 -3.54
C LEU A 205 17.40 7.46 -4.88
N LYS A 206 18.73 7.31 -5.00
CA LYS A 206 19.50 7.59 -6.23
C LYS A 206 19.88 6.33 -7.02
N LEU A 207 19.56 5.15 -6.50
CA LEU A 207 19.70 3.85 -7.16
C LEU A 207 18.38 3.43 -7.80
#